data_1655a7dd6841a109dab99820e813aa4c
#
_entry.id   1655a7dd6841a109dab99820e813aa4c
#
_cell.length_a   1.000
_cell.length_b   1.000
_cell.length_c   1.000
_cell.angle_alpha   90.00
_cell.angle_beta   90.00
_cell.angle_gamma   90.00
#
_symmetry.space_group_name_H-M   'P 1'
#
loop_
_entity.id
_entity.type
_entity.pdbx_description
1 polymer ?
#
loop_
_entity_poly.entity_id
_entity_poly.type
_entity_poly.pdbx_seq_one_letter_code
_entity_poly.pdbx_strand_id
1 'polypeptide(L)'
;MFKHKLTNLIAAAAVAITATFSLSHARADELATLKDSGELRVAMSGQYPPFSFTNDQNQVVGFDASIGEAIAERLGVKAKIITTPFDGIIAGLLAKKYDAVVASMTITPEREKAVDFVGPYYHAGRAIVVKADSSIQKLEDLNGKIVGVTLGDAHEKWAKAQGNLTVRSYKGLPEMLVDLDAGRINALVMDSVPVMVAVKETGQKIRILDTPNIEGGRVALGIAIRKNNPELKAKMQKVLEDMLADGAYEKISMKWIGSDIR
;
A
#
# COMPACT_ATOMS: atom_id res chain seq x y z
N MET A 1 22.82 -22.44 92.18
CA MET A 1 22.01 -21.23 92.38
C MET A 1 21.84 -20.50 91.06
N PHE A 2 20.65 -20.16 90.81
CA PHE A 2 20.11 -19.36 89.69
C PHE A 2 19.87 -20.04 88.32
N LYS A 3 18.58 -20.32 88.13
CA LYS A 3 17.88 -20.65 86.91
C LYS A 3 17.79 -19.43 86.02
N HIS A 4 18.05 -19.57 84.72
CA HIS A 4 17.47 -18.66 83.75
C HIS A 4 16.77 -19.41 82.61
N LYS A 5 15.51 -19.11 82.50
CA LYS A 5 14.57 -19.65 81.54
C LYS A 5 14.91 -19.11 80.14
N LEU A 6 15.08 -20.04 79.20
CA LEU A 6 15.10 -19.71 77.79
C LEU A 6 13.67 -19.54 77.29
N THR A 7 13.32 -18.34 76.86
CA THR A 7 12.06 -18.10 76.23
C THR A 7 12.26 -18.21 74.70
N ASN A 8 11.63 -19.19 74.10
CA ASN A 8 11.61 -19.36 72.66
C ASN A 8 10.77 -18.25 72.00
N LEU A 9 11.35 -17.39 71.22
CA LEU A 9 10.66 -16.50 70.26
C LEU A 9 10.69 -17.19 68.90
N ILE A 10 9.55 -17.68 68.47
CA ILE A 10 9.31 -18.14 67.10
C ILE A 10 9.02 -16.89 66.27
N ALA A 11 10.00 -16.45 65.49
CA ALA A 11 9.78 -15.45 64.49
C ALA A 11 9.19 -16.09 63.23
N ALA A 12 7.89 -15.92 63.02
CA ALA A 12 7.22 -16.30 61.79
C ALA A 12 7.64 -15.32 60.68
N ALA A 13 8.51 -15.75 59.81
CA ALA A 13 8.85 -15.01 58.59
C ALA A 13 7.68 -15.18 57.59
N ALA A 14 6.83 -14.14 57.50
CA ALA A 14 5.84 -14.02 56.44
C ALA A 14 6.56 -13.70 55.12
N VAL A 15 6.75 -14.69 54.26
CA VAL A 15 7.20 -14.51 52.88
C VAL A 15 6.02 -13.92 52.11
N ALA A 16 6.01 -12.61 51.96
CA ALA A 16 5.12 -11.92 51.05
C ALA A 16 5.58 -12.23 49.59
N ILE A 17 4.94 -13.20 48.96
CA ILE A 17 5.08 -13.44 47.53
C ILE A 17 4.33 -12.29 46.85
N THR A 18 5.05 -11.22 46.53
CA THR A 18 4.58 -10.21 45.58
C THR A 18 4.59 -10.84 44.19
N ALA A 19 3.46 -11.44 43.82
CA ALA A 19 3.18 -11.76 42.43
C ALA A 19 3.10 -10.45 41.66
N THR A 20 4.23 -10.02 41.12
CA THR A 20 4.25 -8.99 40.07
C THR A 20 3.53 -9.57 38.87
N PHE A 21 2.23 -9.35 38.78
CA PHE A 21 1.48 -9.42 37.54
C PHE A 21 2.15 -8.40 36.61
N SER A 22 3.09 -8.87 35.80
CA SER A 22 3.49 -8.18 34.60
C SER A 22 2.22 -8.10 33.75
N LEU A 23 1.45 -7.04 33.91
CA LEU A 23 0.46 -6.61 32.94
C LEU A 23 1.26 -6.36 31.65
N SER A 24 1.52 -7.42 30.87
CA SER A 24 1.77 -7.26 29.46
C SER A 24 0.60 -6.43 28.99
N HIS A 25 0.82 -5.14 28.79
CA HIS A 25 -0.10 -4.29 28.05
C HIS A 25 -0.16 -4.91 26.66
N ALA A 26 -1.02 -5.89 26.50
CA ALA A 26 -1.43 -6.35 25.18
C ALA A 26 -1.92 -5.06 24.52
N ARG A 27 -1.11 -4.57 23.60
CA ARG A 27 -1.45 -3.36 22.83
C ARG A 27 -2.82 -3.64 22.23
N ALA A 28 -3.82 -2.85 22.64
CA ALA A 28 -5.18 -3.04 22.14
C ALA A 28 -5.14 -3.01 20.61
N ASP A 29 -5.85 -3.95 20.00
CA ASP A 29 -6.00 -3.99 18.54
C ASP A 29 -6.62 -2.67 18.08
N GLU A 30 -6.11 -2.13 16.99
CA GLU A 30 -6.51 -0.81 16.50
C GLU A 30 -7.97 -0.77 16.00
N LEU A 31 -8.63 -1.91 15.82
CA LEU A 31 -10.05 -1.99 15.49
C LEU A 31 -10.95 -1.29 16.55
N ALA A 32 -10.64 -1.47 17.83
CA ALA A 32 -11.38 -0.78 18.90
C ALA A 32 -11.14 0.73 18.81
N THR A 33 -9.89 1.16 18.64
CA THR A 33 -9.54 2.59 18.50
C THR A 33 -10.25 3.24 17.30
N LEU A 34 -10.35 2.52 16.16
CA LEU A 34 -11.07 3.01 14.98
C LEU A 34 -12.57 3.19 15.24
N LYS A 35 -13.18 2.23 15.94
CA LYS A 35 -14.61 2.32 16.32
C LYS A 35 -14.88 3.48 17.28
N ASP A 36 -14.00 3.68 18.23
CA ASP A 36 -14.12 4.77 19.21
C ASP A 36 -13.94 6.15 18.57
N SER A 37 -13.01 6.28 17.64
CA SER A 37 -12.78 7.52 16.89
C SER A 37 -13.84 7.80 15.83
N GLY A 38 -14.54 6.76 15.35
CA GLY A 38 -15.49 6.83 14.24
C GLY A 38 -14.85 7.14 12.89
N GLU A 39 -13.52 7.02 12.76
CA GLU A 39 -12.76 7.41 11.55
C GLU A 39 -11.70 6.37 11.20
N LEU A 40 -11.60 6.01 9.90
CA LEU A 40 -10.48 5.28 9.31
C LEU A 40 -9.68 6.26 8.44
N ARG A 41 -8.45 6.56 8.85
CA ARG A 41 -7.53 7.41 8.06
C ARG A 41 -6.84 6.53 7.03
N VAL A 42 -7.10 6.82 5.76
CA VAL A 42 -6.60 6.04 4.60
C VAL A 42 -5.61 6.86 3.81
N ALA A 43 -4.37 6.37 3.69
CA ALA A 43 -3.32 7.05 2.93
C ALA A 43 -3.21 6.51 1.51
N MET A 44 -2.93 7.43 0.58
CA MET A 44 -2.63 7.18 -0.84
C MET A 44 -1.78 8.30 -1.43
N SER A 45 -1.24 8.11 -2.64
CA SER A 45 -0.36 9.13 -3.24
C SER A 45 -1.13 10.35 -3.77
N GLY A 46 -2.34 10.16 -4.29
CA GLY A 46 -3.09 11.19 -4.99
C GLY A 46 -2.49 11.59 -6.35
N GLN A 47 -1.51 10.82 -6.86
CA GLN A 47 -0.82 11.08 -8.13
C GLN A 47 -0.72 9.82 -9.02
N TYR A 48 -1.72 8.95 -8.91
CA TYR A 48 -1.76 7.67 -9.60
C TYR A 48 -3.14 7.41 -10.24
N PRO A 49 -3.54 8.22 -11.25
CA PRO A 49 -4.83 8.00 -11.93
C PRO A 49 -4.82 6.64 -12.68
N PRO A 50 -5.96 5.96 -12.74
CA PRO A 50 -7.26 6.27 -12.15
C PRO A 50 -7.44 5.73 -10.72
N PHE A 51 -6.38 5.29 -10.05
CA PHE A 51 -6.44 4.67 -8.71
C PHE A 51 -6.57 5.71 -7.59
N SER A 52 -5.72 6.74 -7.59
CA SER A 52 -5.82 7.86 -6.66
C SER A 52 -5.30 9.14 -7.32
N PHE A 53 -6.17 10.13 -7.45
CA PHE A 53 -5.82 11.42 -8.07
C PHE A 53 -6.74 12.53 -7.57
N THR A 54 -6.31 13.77 -7.75
CA THR A 54 -7.11 14.94 -7.39
C THR A 54 -7.96 15.36 -8.58
N ASN A 55 -9.28 15.45 -8.37
CA ASN A 55 -10.22 15.90 -9.39
C ASN A 55 -10.30 17.45 -9.46
N ASP A 56 -11.09 17.98 -10.38
CA ASP A 56 -11.28 19.43 -10.57
C ASP A 56 -11.92 20.14 -9.36
N GLN A 57 -12.54 19.39 -8.46
CA GLN A 57 -13.13 19.88 -7.21
C GLN A 57 -12.13 19.82 -6.04
N ASN A 58 -10.86 19.55 -6.34
CA ASN A 58 -9.78 19.38 -5.36
C ASN A 58 -10.04 18.25 -4.33
N GLN A 59 -10.76 17.20 -4.75
CA GLN A 59 -11.00 16.01 -3.97
C GLN A 59 -10.13 14.87 -4.46
N VAL A 60 -9.63 14.05 -3.56
CA VAL A 60 -8.91 12.82 -3.93
C VAL A 60 -9.94 11.74 -4.21
N VAL A 61 -9.91 11.25 -5.44
CA VAL A 61 -10.84 10.24 -5.97
C VAL A 61 -10.08 9.13 -6.67
N GLY A 62 -10.78 8.09 -7.08
CA GLY A 62 -10.22 6.98 -7.85
C GLY A 62 -10.60 5.62 -7.26
N PHE A 63 -10.04 4.58 -7.86
CA PHE A 63 -10.30 3.20 -7.46
C PHE A 63 -9.87 2.94 -6.00
N ASP A 64 -8.62 3.29 -5.64
CA ASP A 64 -8.08 3.12 -4.29
C ASP A 64 -8.87 3.93 -3.25
N ALA A 65 -9.24 5.17 -3.60
CA ALA A 65 -10.07 6.01 -2.73
C ALA A 65 -11.43 5.36 -2.46
N SER A 66 -12.10 4.89 -3.53
CA SER A 66 -13.41 4.23 -3.41
C SER A 66 -13.35 2.90 -2.66
N ILE A 67 -12.27 2.12 -2.80
CA ILE A 67 -12.04 0.91 -1.99
C ILE A 67 -11.86 1.28 -0.50
N GLY A 68 -11.06 2.29 -0.20
CA GLY A 68 -10.85 2.77 1.17
C GLY A 68 -12.14 3.28 1.82
N GLU A 69 -12.96 4.04 1.09
CA GLU A 69 -14.26 4.53 1.51
C GLU A 69 -15.24 3.38 1.79
N ALA A 70 -15.34 2.42 0.88
CA ALA A 70 -16.23 1.26 1.03
C ALA A 70 -15.84 0.37 2.21
N ILE A 71 -14.53 0.21 2.47
CA ILE A 71 -14.04 -0.52 3.66
C ILE A 71 -14.43 0.23 4.93
N ALA A 72 -14.19 1.54 5.01
CA ALA A 72 -14.54 2.33 6.18
C ALA A 72 -16.05 2.28 6.49
N GLU A 73 -16.90 2.45 5.47
CA GLU A 73 -18.35 2.34 5.59
C GLU A 73 -18.78 0.99 6.19
N ARG A 74 -18.22 -0.12 5.68
CA ARG A 74 -18.53 -1.48 6.16
C ARG A 74 -17.94 -1.80 7.54
N LEU A 75 -16.91 -1.07 7.96
CA LEU A 75 -16.42 -1.10 9.33
C LEU A 75 -17.30 -0.28 10.29
N GLY A 76 -18.24 0.52 9.76
CA GLY A 76 -19.12 1.40 10.53
C GLY A 76 -18.45 2.71 10.95
N VAL A 77 -17.44 3.18 10.20
CA VAL A 77 -16.70 4.42 10.45
C VAL A 77 -16.62 5.27 9.18
N LYS A 78 -16.21 6.52 9.31
CA LYS A 78 -15.99 7.42 8.16
C LYS A 78 -14.57 7.26 7.61
N ALA A 79 -14.42 7.28 6.29
CA ALA A 79 -13.12 7.39 5.67
C ALA A 79 -12.59 8.83 5.74
N LYS A 80 -11.30 8.97 6.06
CA LYS A 80 -10.55 10.20 5.89
C LYS A 80 -9.36 9.96 5.01
N ILE A 81 -9.45 10.43 3.77
CA ILE A 81 -8.37 10.28 2.80
C ILE A 81 -7.24 11.24 3.12
N ILE A 82 -6.01 10.72 3.16
CA ILE A 82 -4.78 11.48 3.42
C ILE A 82 -3.83 11.25 2.26
N THR A 83 -3.41 12.33 1.61
CA THR A 83 -2.38 12.24 0.56
C THR A 83 -0.99 12.39 1.14
N THR A 84 -0.06 11.57 0.67
CA THR A 84 1.35 11.61 1.07
C THR A 84 2.22 11.04 -0.05
N PRO A 85 3.47 11.49 -0.22
CA PRO A 85 4.38 10.85 -1.16
C PRO A 85 4.51 9.35 -0.90
N PHE A 86 4.57 8.56 -1.99
CA PHE A 86 4.55 7.10 -1.90
C PHE A 86 5.80 6.53 -1.19
N ASP A 87 6.97 7.13 -1.41
CA ASP A 87 8.26 6.72 -0.82
C ASP A 87 8.29 6.77 0.72
N GLY A 88 7.48 7.64 1.34
CA GLY A 88 7.34 7.76 2.80
C GLY A 88 6.12 7.07 3.40
N ILE A 89 5.27 6.43 2.58
CA ILE A 89 3.92 6.01 2.99
C ILE A 89 3.94 4.91 4.07
N ILE A 90 4.85 3.94 4.00
CA ILE A 90 4.98 2.91 5.07
C ILE A 90 5.51 3.55 6.37
N ALA A 91 6.48 4.44 6.29
CA ALA A 91 7.01 5.13 7.47
C ALA A 91 5.92 5.96 8.18
N GLY A 92 5.06 6.64 7.42
CA GLY A 92 3.91 7.36 7.95
C GLY A 92 2.88 6.44 8.63
N LEU A 93 2.63 5.25 8.07
CA LEU A 93 1.77 4.23 8.67
C LEU A 93 2.34 3.76 10.03
N LEU A 94 3.62 3.46 10.07
CA LEU A 94 4.30 3.04 11.30
C LEU A 94 4.34 4.16 12.36
N ALA A 95 4.44 5.42 11.92
CA ALA A 95 4.35 6.61 12.77
C ALA A 95 2.90 6.98 13.16
N LYS A 96 1.90 6.16 12.83
CA LYS A 96 0.47 6.36 13.15
C LYS A 96 -0.14 7.66 12.57
N LYS A 97 0.40 8.18 11.48
CA LYS A 97 -0.19 9.32 10.78
C LYS A 97 -1.53 8.96 10.13
N TYR A 98 -1.72 7.71 9.78
CA TYR A 98 -2.94 7.09 9.23
C TYR A 98 -3.03 5.62 9.65
N ASP A 99 -4.14 4.96 9.35
CA ASP A 99 -4.46 3.65 9.89
C ASP A 99 -4.31 2.54 8.84
N ALA A 100 -4.54 2.88 7.58
CA ALA A 100 -4.36 1.98 6.44
C ALA A 100 -3.72 2.70 5.26
N VAL A 101 -3.06 1.95 4.39
CA VAL A 101 -2.55 2.42 3.10
C VAL A 101 -3.29 1.66 2.01
N VAL A 102 -4.11 2.37 1.24
CA VAL A 102 -4.79 1.88 0.03
C VAL A 102 -4.22 2.69 -1.14
N ALA A 103 -3.16 2.17 -1.75
CA ALA A 103 -2.31 2.94 -2.67
C ALA A 103 -1.67 2.06 -3.74
N SER A 104 -2.39 1.08 -4.24
CA SER A 104 -1.88 0.15 -5.26
C SER A 104 -0.51 -0.44 -4.88
N MET A 105 -0.35 -0.79 -3.60
CA MET A 105 0.93 -1.22 -3.06
C MET A 105 1.20 -2.69 -3.33
N THR A 106 2.22 -2.98 -4.12
CA THR A 106 2.70 -4.34 -4.34
C THR A 106 3.06 -5.03 -3.02
N ILE A 107 2.52 -6.21 -2.78
CA ILE A 107 2.92 -7.08 -1.67
C ILE A 107 4.31 -7.63 -1.99
N THR A 108 5.27 -7.35 -1.13
CA THR A 108 6.64 -7.87 -1.26
C THR A 108 7.16 -8.41 0.08
N PRO A 109 8.04 -9.44 0.08
CA PRO A 109 8.59 -9.98 1.32
C PRO A 109 9.31 -8.92 2.18
N GLU A 110 9.85 -7.88 1.55
CA GLU A 110 10.51 -6.78 2.26
C GLU A 110 9.48 -5.92 3.00
N ARG A 111 8.37 -5.56 2.35
CA ARG A 111 7.29 -4.79 2.96
C ARG A 111 6.56 -5.58 4.05
N GLU A 112 6.37 -6.90 3.85
CA GLU A 112 5.77 -7.80 4.85
C GLU A 112 6.57 -7.91 6.14
N LYS A 113 7.87 -7.58 6.14
CA LYS A 113 8.65 -7.48 7.39
C LYS A 113 8.19 -6.30 8.25
N ALA A 114 7.73 -5.21 7.65
CA ALA A 114 7.37 -3.97 8.33
C ALA A 114 5.87 -3.84 8.61
N VAL A 115 5.02 -4.33 7.71
CA VAL A 115 3.56 -4.18 7.75
C VAL A 115 2.85 -5.50 7.51
N ASP A 116 1.57 -5.58 7.85
CA ASP A 116 0.67 -6.64 7.40
C ASP A 116 -0.14 -6.16 6.20
N PHE A 117 -0.56 -7.11 5.34
CA PHE A 117 -1.42 -6.84 4.21
C PHE A 117 -2.79 -7.50 4.37
N VAL A 118 -3.81 -6.77 3.94
CA VAL A 118 -5.17 -7.26 3.66
C VAL A 118 -5.30 -7.39 2.14
N GLY A 119 -5.91 -8.43 1.67
CA GLY A 119 -6.03 -8.73 0.25
C GLY A 119 -5.24 -9.98 -0.18
N PRO A 120 -4.80 -10.08 -1.45
CA PRO A 120 -4.74 -8.98 -2.44
C PRO A 120 -6.12 -8.47 -2.85
N TYR A 121 -6.22 -7.18 -3.18
CA TYR A 121 -7.47 -6.62 -3.68
C TYR A 121 -7.50 -6.50 -5.21
N TYR A 122 -6.36 -6.57 -5.87
CA TYR A 122 -6.24 -6.83 -7.30
C TYR A 122 -4.84 -7.33 -7.67
N HIS A 123 -4.66 -7.68 -8.94
CA HIS A 123 -3.37 -8.06 -9.51
C HIS A 123 -3.02 -7.16 -10.70
N ALA A 124 -1.74 -6.84 -10.86
CA ALA A 124 -1.23 -6.10 -12.00
C ALA A 124 0.04 -6.74 -12.54
N GLY A 125 0.38 -6.41 -13.77
CA GLY A 125 1.67 -6.75 -14.36
C GLY A 125 2.59 -5.53 -14.43
N ARG A 126 3.90 -5.74 -14.50
CA ARG A 126 4.83 -4.68 -14.86
C ARG A 126 4.69 -4.36 -16.33
N ALA A 127 4.58 -3.10 -16.66
CA ALA A 127 4.55 -2.59 -18.03
C ALA A 127 5.69 -1.61 -18.27
N ILE A 128 6.30 -1.72 -19.44
CA ILE A 128 7.23 -0.73 -19.98
C ILE A 128 6.49 0.05 -21.03
N VAL A 129 6.45 1.36 -20.88
CA VAL A 129 5.70 2.27 -21.75
C VAL A 129 6.65 3.19 -22.48
N VAL A 130 6.45 3.34 -23.76
CA VAL A 130 7.21 4.21 -24.64
C VAL A 130 6.27 5.08 -25.47
N LYS A 131 6.79 6.09 -26.13
CA LYS A 131 6.02 6.82 -27.17
C LYS A 131 5.64 5.86 -28.30
N ALA A 132 4.50 6.08 -28.92
CA ALA A 132 4.01 5.21 -30.00
C ALA A 132 4.97 5.17 -31.20
N ASP A 133 5.65 6.27 -31.48
CA ASP A 133 6.65 6.44 -32.56
C ASP A 133 8.08 6.06 -32.13
N SER A 134 8.27 5.56 -30.92
CA SER A 134 9.58 5.16 -30.41
C SER A 134 10.17 3.97 -31.19
N SER A 135 11.48 4.00 -31.46
CA SER A 135 12.23 2.91 -32.05
C SER A 135 12.49 1.75 -31.06
N ILE A 136 12.20 1.95 -29.77
CA ILE A 136 12.35 0.92 -28.72
C ILE A 136 11.26 -0.12 -28.93
N GLN A 137 11.64 -1.38 -29.16
CA GLN A 137 10.71 -2.48 -29.44
C GLN A 137 10.76 -3.57 -28.37
N LYS A 138 11.86 -3.71 -27.64
CA LYS A 138 12.13 -4.76 -26.66
C LYS A 138 12.94 -4.23 -25.49
N LEU A 139 13.04 -5.03 -24.42
CA LEU A 139 13.72 -4.63 -23.18
C LEU A 139 15.19 -4.24 -23.40
N GLU A 140 15.90 -4.97 -24.27
CA GLU A 140 17.32 -4.73 -24.56
C GLU A 140 17.58 -3.36 -25.21
N ASP A 141 16.60 -2.80 -25.93
CA ASP A 141 16.70 -1.48 -26.56
C ASP A 141 16.72 -0.34 -25.52
N LEU A 142 16.41 -0.65 -24.26
CA LEU A 142 16.50 0.30 -23.16
C LEU A 142 17.91 0.48 -22.61
N ASN A 143 18.89 -0.34 -23.04
CA ASN A 143 20.27 -0.21 -22.59
C ASN A 143 20.80 1.22 -22.80
N GLY A 144 21.31 1.84 -21.72
CA GLY A 144 21.77 3.23 -21.72
C GLY A 144 20.69 4.29 -21.83
N LYS A 145 19.40 3.92 -21.81
CA LYS A 145 18.27 4.85 -21.89
C LYS A 145 17.84 5.35 -20.52
N ILE A 146 17.16 6.49 -20.50
CA ILE A 146 16.56 7.07 -19.29
C ILE A 146 15.16 6.52 -19.12
N VAL A 147 14.92 5.88 -17.95
CA VAL A 147 13.64 5.26 -17.63
C VAL A 147 13.03 5.93 -16.39
N GLY A 148 11.78 6.38 -16.52
CA GLY A 148 11.00 6.96 -15.43
C GLY A 148 10.32 5.87 -14.58
N VAL A 149 10.32 6.07 -13.26
CA VAL A 149 9.67 5.21 -12.27
C VAL A 149 9.08 6.05 -11.13
N THR A 150 8.14 5.49 -10.38
CA THR A 150 7.69 6.14 -9.13
C THR A 150 8.69 5.88 -8.02
N LEU A 151 9.10 6.92 -7.31
CA LEU A 151 10.04 6.85 -6.19
C LEU A 151 9.49 5.93 -5.09
N GLY A 152 10.29 4.98 -4.64
CA GLY A 152 9.95 4.05 -3.55
C GLY A 152 9.08 2.87 -3.96
N ASP A 153 8.70 2.74 -5.24
CA ASP A 153 7.90 1.61 -5.70
C ASP A 153 8.75 0.36 -6.07
N ALA A 154 8.08 -0.75 -6.35
CA ALA A 154 8.74 -1.99 -6.74
C ALA A 154 9.37 -1.91 -8.14
N HIS A 155 8.88 -1.03 -8.99
CA HIS A 155 9.40 -0.82 -10.35
C HIS A 155 10.72 -0.04 -10.31
N GLU A 156 10.88 0.89 -9.37
CA GLU A 156 12.17 1.58 -9.16
C GLU A 156 13.27 0.58 -8.76
N LYS A 157 12.97 -0.31 -7.80
CA LYS A 157 13.91 -1.35 -7.36
C LYS A 157 14.30 -2.27 -8.53
N TRP A 158 13.31 -2.70 -9.31
CA TRP A 158 13.54 -3.52 -10.48
C TRP A 158 14.39 -2.79 -11.54
N ALA A 159 14.07 -1.55 -11.90
CA ALA A 159 14.78 -0.79 -12.90
C ALA A 159 16.25 -0.55 -12.51
N LYS A 160 16.50 -0.23 -11.24
CA LYS A 160 17.86 -0.09 -10.69
C LYS A 160 18.64 -1.40 -10.74
N ALA A 161 17.99 -2.53 -10.52
CA ALA A 161 18.63 -3.86 -10.57
C ALA A 161 19.05 -4.29 -11.98
N GLN A 162 18.50 -3.69 -13.04
CA GLN A 162 18.93 -3.97 -14.42
C GLN A 162 20.38 -3.51 -14.69
N GLY A 163 20.89 -2.53 -13.95
CA GLY A 163 22.29 -2.06 -14.00
C GLY A 163 22.70 -1.32 -15.29
N ASN A 164 21.90 -1.39 -16.34
CA ASN A 164 22.15 -0.82 -17.66
C ASN A 164 21.19 0.31 -18.04
N LEU A 165 20.30 0.70 -17.10
CA LEU A 165 19.33 1.78 -17.25
C LEU A 165 19.76 3.02 -16.45
N THR A 166 19.47 4.21 -16.98
CA THR A 166 19.50 5.43 -16.19
C THR A 166 18.13 5.66 -15.59
N VAL A 167 17.98 5.45 -14.27
CA VAL A 167 16.69 5.54 -13.58
C VAL A 167 16.44 6.97 -13.13
N ARG A 168 15.29 7.54 -13.50
CA ARG A 168 14.79 8.82 -13.01
C ARG A 168 13.50 8.60 -12.23
N SER A 169 13.51 8.99 -10.96
CA SER A 169 12.38 8.79 -10.05
C SER A 169 11.50 10.03 -10.00
N TYR A 170 10.18 9.80 -9.94
CA TYR A 170 9.12 10.81 -9.96
C TYR A 170 8.16 10.60 -8.80
N LYS A 171 7.33 11.60 -8.48
CA LYS A 171 6.28 11.45 -7.47
C LYS A 171 5.11 10.60 -7.95
N GLY A 172 4.84 10.61 -9.27
CA GLY A 172 3.74 9.83 -9.83
C GLY A 172 3.68 9.86 -11.35
N LEU A 173 2.62 9.25 -11.89
CA LEU A 173 2.41 9.07 -13.32
C LEU A 173 2.31 10.39 -14.12
N PRO A 174 1.61 11.43 -13.66
CA PRO A 174 1.45 12.65 -14.46
C PRO A 174 2.78 13.29 -14.87
N GLU A 175 3.73 13.39 -13.95
CA GLU A 175 5.06 13.96 -14.23
C GLU A 175 5.86 13.08 -15.21
N MET A 176 5.76 11.75 -15.08
CA MET A 176 6.41 10.81 -16.01
C MET A 176 5.87 10.93 -17.43
N LEU A 177 4.55 11.11 -17.60
CA LEU A 177 3.94 11.27 -18.92
C LEU A 177 4.38 12.57 -19.59
N VAL A 178 4.47 13.67 -18.84
CA VAL A 178 4.99 14.95 -19.35
C VAL A 178 6.44 14.81 -19.81
N ASP A 179 7.29 14.11 -19.05
CA ASP A 179 8.69 13.92 -19.40
C ASP A 179 8.89 12.94 -20.56
N LEU A 180 8.03 11.93 -20.67
CA LEU A 180 8.02 10.99 -21.79
C LEU A 180 7.63 11.72 -23.10
N ASP A 181 6.56 12.52 -23.07
CA ASP A 181 6.11 13.29 -24.22
C ASP A 181 7.18 14.26 -24.69
N ALA A 182 7.81 14.97 -23.77
CA ALA A 182 8.91 15.90 -24.06
C ALA A 182 10.25 15.22 -24.43
N GLY A 183 10.33 13.89 -24.43
CA GLY A 183 11.56 13.16 -24.72
C GLY A 183 12.66 13.27 -23.67
N ARG A 184 12.33 13.74 -22.45
CA ARG A 184 13.27 13.81 -21.32
C ARG A 184 13.52 12.47 -20.66
N ILE A 185 12.63 11.50 -20.86
CA ILE A 185 12.82 10.08 -20.61
C ILE A 185 12.46 9.28 -21.88
N ASN A 186 13.00 8.09 -22.02
CA ASN A 186 12.79 7.24 -23.20
C ASN A 186 11.66 6.23 -22.99
N ALA A 187 11.44 5.86 -21.76
CA ALA A 187 10.38 4.95 -21.32
C ALA A 187 9.97 5.26 -19.89
N LEU A 188 8.83 4.73 -19.46
CA LEU A 188 8.48 4.63 -18.05
C LEU A 188 8.11 3.19 -17.71
N VAL A 189 8.29 2.80 -16.44
CA VAL A 189 7.94 1.48 -15.93
C VAL A 189 6.98 1.63 -14.76
N MET A 190 5.84 0.94 -14.87
CA MET A 190 4.77 0.99 -13.88
C MET A 190 3.83 -0.21 -14.01
N ASP A 191 2.74 -0.23 -13.26
CA ASP A 191 1.69 -1.24 -13.41
C ASP A 191 0.95 -1.08 -14.76
N SER A 192 0.56 -2.21 -15.34
CA SER A 192 -0.09 -2.26 -16.66
C SER A 192 -1.48 -1.59 -16.67
N VAL A 193 -2.25 -1.73 -15.59
CA VAL A 193 -3.64 -1.26 -15.56
C VAL A 193 -3.78 0.27 -15.75
N PRO A 194 -3.08 1.13 -15.00
CA PRO A 194 -3.20 2.57 -15.19
C PRO A 194 -2.77 3.03 -16.59
N VAL A 195 -1.79 2.37 -17.19
CA VAL A 195 -1.36 2.68 -18.55
C VAL A 195 -2.43 2.33 -19.58
N MET A 196 -3.04 1.15 -19.47
CA MET A 196 -4.12 0.76 -20.38
C MET A 196 -5.29 1.75 -20.34
N VAL A 197 -5.63 2.25 -19.15
CA VAL A 197 -6.65 3.29 -18.99
C VAL A 197 -6.19 4.61 -19.60
N ALA A 198 -4.97 5.06 -19.32
CA ALA A 198 -4.41 6.30 -19.86
C ALA A 198 -4.37 6.30 -21.40
N VAL A 199 -3.99 5.19 -22.03
CA VAL A 199 -4.02 5.04 -23.51
C VAL A 199 -5.43 5.19 -24.04
N LYS A 200 -6.42 4.58 -23.38
CA LYS A 200 -7.82 4.59 -23.81
C LYS A 200 -8.49 5.95 -23.64
N GLU A 201 -8.27 6.62 -22.52
CA GLU A 201 -9.01 7.84 -22.15
C GLU A 201 -8.39 9.12 -22.70
N THR A 202 -7.08 9.21 -22.73
CA THR A 202 -6.38 10.45 -23.10
C THR A 202 -5.96 10.50 -24.54
N GLY A 203 -6.10 9.41 -25.29
CA GLY A 203 -5.61 9.30 -26.66
C GLY A 203 -4.11 9.56 -26.78
N GLN A 204 -3.37 9.37 -25.69
CA GLN A 204 -1.93 9.63 -25.66
C GLN A 204 -1.22 8.72 -26.64
N LYS A 205 -0.25 9.29 -27.36
CA LYS A 205 0.58 8.56 -28.34
C LYS A 205 1.65 7.74 -27.63
N ILE A 206 1.21 6.83 -26.77
CA ILE A 206 2.06 5.90 -26.01
C ILE A 206 1.63 4.46 -26.29
N ARG A 207 2.55 3.53 -26.14
CA ARG A 207 2.29 2.10 -26.23
C ARG A 207 3.05 1.32 -25.15
N ILE A 208 2.51 0.17 -24.80
CA ILE A 208 3.17 -0.79 -23.93
C ILE A 208 4.06 -1.67 -24.79
N LEU A 209 5.29 -1.92 -24.34
CA LEU A 209 6.16 -2.91 -24.98
C LEU A 209 5.63 -4.32 -24.71
N ASP A 210 5.69 -5.16 -25.73
CA ASP A 210 5.46 -6.59 -25.55
C ASP A 210 6.68 -7.21 -24.86
N THR A 211 6.53 -7.52 -23.58
CA THR A 211 7.59 -8.09 -22.74
C THR A 211 7.05 -9.29 -21.96
N PRO A 212 6.69 -10.41 -22.64
CA PRO A 212 5.94 -11.52 -22.02
C PRO A 212 6.65 -12.19 -20.85
N ASN A 213 7.97 -12.10 -20.77
CA ASN A 213 8.79 -12.73 -19.75
C ASN A 213 9.39 -11.71 -18.76
N ILE A 214 8.84 -10.50 -18.68
CA ILE A 214 9.36 -9.51 -17.74
C ILE A 214 9.11 -9.96 -16.29
N GLU A 215 10.14 -9.90 -15.46
CA GLU A 215 10.01 -10.18 -14.04
C GLU A 215 8.94 -9.27 -13.38
N GLY A 216 8.04 -9.86 -12.59
CA GLY A 216 6.90 -9.14 -12.02
C GLY A 216 5.73 -8.94 -13.00
N GLY A 217 5.60 -9.83 -13.99
CA GLY A 217 4.49 -9.81 -14.98
C GLY A 217 3.10 -9.99 -14.37
N ARG A 218 2.99 -10.56 -13.17
CA ARG A 218 1.77 -10.57 -12.34
C ARG A 218 2.15 -10.47 -10.88
N VAL A 219 1.78 -9.39 -10.24
CA VAL A 219 2.03 -9.12 -8.82
C VAL A 219 0.72 -8.85 -8.09
N ALA A 220 0.69 -9.18 -6.82
CA ALA A 220 -0.45 -8.92 -5.94
C ALA A 220 -0.33 -7.54 -5.29
N LEU A 221 -1.42 -6.77 -5.28
CA LEU A 221 -1.50 -5.47 -4.63
C LEU A 221 -2.39 -5.60 -3.39
N GLY A 222 -1.91 -5.05 -2.26
CA GLY A 222 -2.57 -5.20 -0.98
C GLY A 222 -2.74 -3.89 -0.23
N ILE A 223 -3.64 -3.93 0.74
CA ILE A 223 -3.89 -2.83 1.67
C ILE A 223 -2.96 -3.02 2.87
N ALA A 224 -2.05 -2.09 3.12
CA ALA A 224 -1.12 -2.22 4.22
C ALA A 224 -1.69 -1.64 5.52
N ILE A 225 -1.52 -2.38 6.61
CA ILE A 225 -1.85 -1.99 7.98
C ILE A 225 -0.66 -2.29 8.91
N ARG A 226 -0.63 -1.68 10.08
CA ARG A 226 0.40 -1.97 11.09
C ARG A 226 0.31 -3.41 11.58
N LYS A 227 1.45 -4.02 11.88
CA LYS A 227 1.53 -5.35 12.50
C LYS A 227 0.90 -5.39 13.90
N ASN A 228 0.61 -6.60 14.34
CA ASN A 228 0.03 -6.89 15.65
C ASN A 228 -1.39 -6.32 15.83
N ASN A 229 -2.19 -6.31 14.73
CA ASN A 229 -3.59 -5.94 14.70
C ASN A 229 -4.43 -7.05 14.05
N PRO A 230 -4.48 -8.27 14.64
CA PRO A 230 -5.12 -9.42 14.02
C PRO A 230 -6.63 -9.25 13.82
N GLU A 231 -7.31 -8.57 14.75
CA GLU A 231 -8.76 -8.32 14.64
C GLU A 231 -9.07 -7.33 13.52
N LEU A 232 -8.31 -6.22 13.43
CA LEU A 232 -8.44 -5.25 12.34
C LEU A 232 -8.19 -5.93 10.99
N LYS A 233 -7.09 -6.71 10.90
CA LYS A 233 -6.74 -7.45 9.68
C LYS A 233 -7.86 -8.40 9.26
N ALA A 234 -8.33 -9.25 10.17
CA ALA A 234 -9.40 -10.21 9.89
C ALA A 234 -10.70 -9.51 9.49
N LYS A 235 -11.06 -8.40 10.17
CA LYS A 235 -12.26 -7.66 9.85
C LYS A 235 -12.19 -6.97 8.48
N MET A 236 -11.07 -6.33 8.15
CA MET A 236 -10.86 -5.72 6.83
C MET A 236 -10.83 -6.76 5.72
N GLN A 237 -10.18 -7.92 5.96
CA GLN A 237 -10.15 -9.04 5.02
C GLN A 237 -11.58 -9.53 4.71
N LYS A 238 -12.37 -9.76 5.76
CA LYS A 238 -13.78 -10.16 5.61
C LYS A 238 -14.59 -9.12 4.83
N VAL A 239 -14.38 -7.83 5.11
CA VAL A 239 -15.05 -6.74 4.38
C VAL A 239 -14.70 -6.79 2.89
N LEU A 240 -13.42 -6.99 2.55
CA LEU A 240 -12.98 -7.11 1.15
C LEU A 240 -13.61 -8.32 0.46
N GLU A 241 -13.65 -9.47 1.13
CA GLU A 241 -14.32 -10.69 0.63
C GLU A 241 -15.81 -10.46 0.38
N ASP A 242 -16.49 -9.77 1.30
CA ASP A 242 -17.90 -9.43 1.14
C ASP A 242 -18.13 -8.48 -0.04
N MET A 243 -17.23 -7.50 -0.25
CA MET A 243 -17.28 -6.60 -1.42
C MET A 243 -17.10 -7.35 -2.74
N LEU A 244 -16.24 -8.37 -2.74
CA LEU A 244 -16.02 -9.25 -3.90
C LEU A 244 -17.25 -10.12 -4.18
N ALA A 245 -17.92 -10.59 -3.13
CA ALA A 245 -19.07 -11.49 -3.26
C ALA A 245 -20.38 -10.79 -3.65
N ASP A 246 -20.61 -9.56 -3.16
CA ASP A 246 -21.86 -8.81 -3.36
C ASP A 246 -21.83 -7.85 -4.56
N GLY A 247 -20.72 -7.81 -5.30
CA GLY A 247 -20.55 -6.99 -6.51
C GLY A 247 -20.19 -5.52 -6.25
N ALA A 248 -19.99 -5.11 -5.00
CA ALA A 248 -19.57 -3.74 -4.68
C ALA A 248 -18.17 -3.43 -5.24
N TYR A 249 -17.26 -4.41 -5.16
CA TYR A 249 -15.94 -4.30 -5.77
C TYR A 249 -16.03 -4.12 -7.29
N GLU A 250 -16.82 -4.96 -7.97
CA GLU A 250 -17.01 -4.89 -9.42
C GLU A 250 -17.54 -3.53 -9.86
N LYS A 251 -18.51 -2.96 -9.14
CA LYS A 251 -19.05 -1.62 -9.43
C LYS A 251 -17.96 -0.54 -9.35
N ILE A 252 -17.09 -0.61 -8.34
CA ILE A 252 -15.96 0.33 -8.17
C ILE A 252 -14.97 0.14 -9.32
N SER A 253 -14.62 -1.10 -9.65
CA SER A 253 -13.68 -1.44 -10.72
C SER A 253 -14.21 -0.97 -12.08
N MET A 254 -15.46 -1.26 -12.39
CA MET A 254 -16.11 -0.81 -13.63
C MET A 254 -16.16 0.71 -13.74
N LYS A 255 -16.44 1.41 -12.63
CA LYS A 255 -16.50 2.88 -12.61
C LYS A 255 -15.17 3.52 -12.97
N TRP A 256 -14.07 3.04 -12.41
CA TRP A 256 -12.77 3.71 -12.51
C TRP A 256 -11.86 3.13 -13.59
N ILE A 257 -11.94 1.83 -13.84
CA ILE A 257 -11.05 1.10 -14.75
C ILE A 257 -11.77 0.71 -16.05
N GLY A 258 -13.08 0.55 -15.98
CA GLY A 258 -13.90 0.06 -17.12
C GLY A 258 -13.84 -1.46 -17.30
N SER A 259 -13.25 -2.18 -16.35
CA SER A 259 -13.20 -3.65 -16.30
C SER A 259 -13.04 -4.13 -14.88
N ASP A 260 -13.37 -5.40 -14.63
CA ASP A 260 -13.06 -6.07 -13.37
C ASP A 260 -11.57 -6.48 -13.36
N ILE A 261 -10.82 -6.05 -12.36
CA ILE A 261 -9.38 -6.28 -12.24
C ILE A 261 -8.98 -7.23 -11.11
N ARG A 262 -9.90 -8.03 -10.62
CA ARG A 262 -9.65 -9.04 -9.56
C ARG A 262 -8.49 -9.98 -9.83
#